data_dbc977c37178a64cd9cb987833c2a45d
#
_entry.id   dbc977c37178a64cd9cb987833c2a45d
#
_cell.length_a   1.000
_cell.length_b   1.000
_cell.length_c   1.000
_cell.angle_alpha   90.00
_cell.angle_beta   90.00
_cell.angle_gamma   90.00
#
_symmetry.space_group_name_H-M   'P 1'
#
loop_
_entity.id
_entity.type
_entity.pdbx_description
1 polymer ?
#
loop_
_entity_poly.entity_id
_entity_poly.type
_entity_poly.pdbx_seq_one_letter_code
_entity_poly.pdbx_strand_id
1 'polypeptide(L)'
;MNEAMIQALRELEREKGIPFDTILAGLEEALAAAFKSWKRQQDPELDEELTGARATMDPETGEMRVWLQELDEETGEVLSEHEEQIPQEFIGRIAAQTAKQVIYQKLREAEQQMTYEEFAGREGDIVTGIIQQDSRRYTVLDLGKIEALLPQSEQVPSEPYRHGERLKAFIVEVRRTAKGPSILVSRTHPGLLRKLFELEVPEIAEGIVEIKAVAREPGHRSKIAVTSHEPGVDPVGACVGPKGSRVRIVVNELRGEKIDVVQWTDDPARFVANALAPAKVKEVHVDHETGTAEVIVTDYQLSLAIG
;
A
#
# COMPACT_ATOMS: atom_id res chain seq x y z
N MET A 1 -33.70 -26.53 4.91
CA MET A 1 -32.28 -26.06 5.08
C MET A 1 -31.87 -25.16 3.93
N ASN A 2 -32.30 -25.44 2.72
CA ASN A 2 -31.92 -24.70 1.50
C ASN A 2 -32.44 -23.25 1.46
N GLU A 3 -33.69 -22.98 1.83
CA GLU A 3 -34.28 -21.62 1.88
C GLU A 3 -33.53 -20.68 2.86
N ALA A 4 -33.18 -21.17 4.05
CA ALA A 4 -32.45 -20.38 5.03
C ALA A 4 -31.04 -20.00 4.53
N MET A 5 -30.41 -20.87 3.75
CA MET A 5 -29.10 -20.61 3.13
C MET A 5 -29.22 -19.54 2.05
N ILE A 6 -30.20 -19.64 1.16
CA ILE A 6 -30.45 -18.62 0.14
C ILE A 6 -30.77 -17.25 0.77
N GLN A 7 -31.55 -17.22 1.86
CA GLN A 7 -31.81 -15.99 2.60
C GLN A 7 -30.50 -15.38 3.16
N ALA A 8 -29.63 -16.20 3.75
CA ALA A 8 -28.34 -15.74 4.27
C ALA A 8 -27.43 -15.19 3.16
N LEU A 9 -27.45 -15.79 1.95
CA LEU A 9 -26.69 -15.27 0.80
C LEU A 9 -27.24 -13.91 0.32
N ARG A 10 -28.57 -13.73 0.31
CA ARG A 10 -29.22 -12.45 -0.04
C ARG A 10 -28.99 -11.37 1.04
N GLU A 11 -28.90 -11.72 2.30
CA GLU A 11 -28.52 -10.79 3.38
C GLU A 11 -27.09 -10.30 3.20
N LEU A 12 -26.16 -11.18 2.84
CA LEU A 12 -24.76 -10.80 2.53
C LEU A 12 -24.66 -9.86 1.34
N GLU A 13 -25.46 -10.07 0.30
CA GLU A 13 -25.54 -9.14 -0.83
C GLU A 13 -25.97 -7.73 -0.36
N ARG A 14 -27.01 -7.65 0.51
CA ARG A 14 -27.51 -6.37 1.01
C ARG A 14 -26.57 -5.68 1.99
N GLU A 15 -25.94 -6.44 2.88
CA GLU A 15 -25.09 -5.87 3.92
C GLU A 15 -23.68 -5.53 3.45
N LYS A 16 -23.15 -6.35 2.54
CA LYS A 16 -21.73 -6.28 2.13
C LYS A 16 -21.53 -5.87 0.67
N GLY A 17 -22.61 -5.74 -0.11
CA GLY A 17 -22.54 -5.33 -1.52
C GLY A 17 -21.90 -6.36 -2.45
N ILE A 18 -21.79 -7.64 -2.03
CA ILE A 18 -21.23 -8.71 -2.86
C ILE A 18 -22.35 -9.24 -3.75
N PRO A 19 -22.22 -9.24 -5.10
CA PRO A 19 -23.29 -9.74 -5.97
C PRO A 19 -23.66 -11.19 -5.63
N PHE A 20 -24.96 -11.48 -5.53
CA PHE A 20 -25.48 -12.80 -5.22
C PHE A 20 -24.93 -13.88 -6.14
N ASP A 21 -24.88 -13.62 -7.46
CA ASP A 21 -24.36 -14.54 -8.45
C ASP A 21 -22.89 -14.93 -8.22
N THR A 22 -22.09 -13.98 -7.73
CA THR A 22 -20.68 -14.24 -7.41
C THR A 22 -20.54 -15.19 -6.22
N ILE A 23 -21.38 -15.03 -5.20
CA ILE A 23 -21.37 -15.92 -4.03
C ILE A 23 -21.89 -17.29 -4.43
N LEU A 24 -22.96 -17.34 -5.23
CA LEU A 24 -23.58 -18.57 -5.71
C LEU A 24 -22.59 -19.39 -6.54
N ALA A 25 -21.92 -18.77 -7.54
CA ALA A 25 -20.91 -19.43 -8.36
C ALA A 25 -19.76 -19.99 -7.54
N GLY A 26 -19.25 -19.23 -6.54
CA GLY A 26 -18.20 -19.72 -5.64
C GLY A 26 -18.68 -20.88 -4.76
N LEU A 27 -19.96 -20.88 -4.38
CA LEU A 27 -20.56 -21.98 -3.63
C LEU A 27 -20.71 -23.24 -4.49
N GLU A 28 -21.16 -23.11 -5.72
CA GLU A 28 -21.27 -24.21 -6.67
C GLU A 28 -19.91 -24.87 -6.93
N GLU A 29 -18.87 -24.08 -7.17
CA GLU A 29 -17.50 -24.56 -7.36
C GLU A 29 -16.99 -25.34 -6.14
N ALA A 30 -17.18 -24.79 -4.95
CA ALA A 30 -16.73 -25.43 -3.72
C ALA A 30 -17.53 -26.70 -3.39
N LEU A 31 -18.84 -26.72 -3.70
CA LEU A 31 -19.68 -27.90 -3.54
C LEU A 31 -19.27 -29.02 -4.52
N ALA A 32 -18.94 -28.68 -5.77
CA ALA A 32 -18.41 -29.59 -6.75
C ALA A 32 -17.10 -30.24 -6.26
N ALA A 33 -16.15 -29.42 -5.78
CA ALA A 33 -14.89 -29.90 -5.22
C ALA A 33 -15.09 -30.79 -3.98
N ALA A 34 -16.00 -30.39 -3.09
CA ALA A 34 -16.33 -31.17 -1.90
C ALA A 34 -16.99 -32.50 -2.26
N PHE A 35 -17.86 -32.51 -3.25
CA PHE A 35 -18.50 -33.75 -3.72
C PHE A 35 -17.51 -34.70 -4.38
N LYS A 36 -16.60 -34.20 -5.23
CA LYS A 36 -15.50 -34.98 -5.80
C LYS A 36 -14.66 -35.63 -4.69
N SER A 37 -14.25 -34.86 -3.69
CA SER A 37 -13.46 -35.37 -2.57
C SER A 37 -14.23 -36.40 -1.73
N TRP A 38 -15.52 -36.19 -1.50
CA TRP A 38 -16.37 -37.14 -0.77
C TRP A 38 -16.56 -38.45 -1.58
N LYS A 39 -16.82 -38.36 -2.89
CA LYS A 39 -17.00 -39.53 -3.77
C LYS A 39 -15.74 -40.39 -3.79
N ARG A 40 -14.56 -39.76 -3.89
CA ARG A 40 -13.28 -40.46 -3.80
C ARG A 40 -13.06 -41.25 -2.52
N GLN A 41 -13.56 -40.72 -1.38
CA GLN A 41 -13.48 -41.45 -0.12
C GLN A 41 -14.37 -42.69 -0.10
N GLN A 42 -15.44 -42.69 -0.90
CA GLN A 42 -16.36 -43.85 -1.02
C GLN A 42 -15.87 -44.81 -2.09
N ASP A 43 -15.23 -44.32 -3.15
CA ASP A 43 -14.71 -45.10 -4.26
C ASP A 43 -13.23 -44.77 -4.52
N PRO A 44 -12.31 -45.50 -3.87
CA PRO A 44 -10.87 -45.30 -4.01
C PRO A 44 -10.31 -45.62 -5.40
N GLU A 45 -11.08 -46.30 -6.27
CA GLU A 45 -10.67 -46.60 -7.65
C GLU A 45 -10.93 -45.44 -8.60
N LEU A 46 -11.61 -44.39 -8.14
CA LEU A 46 -11.88 -43.17 -8.94
C LEU A 46 -10.60 -42.41 -9.21
N ASP A 47 -10.27 -42.26 -10.47
CA ASP A 47 -9.09 -41.51 -10.91
C ASP A 47 -9.30 -39.99 -10.68
N GLU A 48 -8.42 -39.38 -9.88
CA GLU A 48 -8.52 -37.98 -9.53
C GLU A 48 -8.23 -37.03 -10.70
N GLU A 49 -7.34 -37.42 -11.60
CA GLU A 49 -6.92 -36.61 -12.74
C GLU A 49 -7.96 -36.66 -13.86
N LEU A 50 -8.61 -37.81 -14.03
CA LEU A 50 -9.61 -38.03 -15.08
C LEU A 50 -11.05 -37.74 -14.65
N THR A 51 -11.28 -37.39 -13.38
CA THR A 51 -12.63 -37.12 -12.87
C THR A 51 -12.78 -35.65 -12.51
N GLY A 52 -13.73 -34.98 -13.11
CA GLY A 52 -14.23 -33.64 -12.75
C GLY A 52 -15.55 -33.73 -11.95
N ALA A 53 -15.96 -32.62 -11.41
CA ALA A 53 -17.31 -32.47 -10.87
C ALA A 53 -17.85 -31.07 -11.15
N ARG A 54 -19.16 -30.97 -11.39
CA ARG A 54 -19.90 -29.72 -11.51
C ARG A 54 -21.10 -29.73 -10.58
N ALA A 55 -21.32 -28.66 -9.87
CA ALA A 55 -22.52 -28.48 -9.05
C ALA A 55 -23.29 -27.25 -9.52
N THR A 56 -24.60 -27.28 -9.42
CA THR A 56 -25.47 -26.13 -9.59
C THR A 56 -26.45 -26.03 -8.44
N MET A 57 -26.86 -24.83 -8.11
CA MET A 57 -27.84 -24.56 -7.08
C MET A 57 -28.92 -23.63 -7.62
N ASP A 58 -30.16 -24.04 -7.47
CA ASP A 58 -31.30 -23.18 -7.84
C ASP A 58 -31.35 -21.96 -6.92
N PRO A 59 -31.33 -20.72 -7.48
CA PRO A 59 -31.26 -19.49 -6.72
C PRO A 59 -32.55 -19.14 -5.93
N GLU A 60 -33.66 -19.83 -6.22
CA GLU A 60 -34.94 -19.61 -5.53
C GLU A 60 -35.21 -20.68 -4.48
N THR A 61 -35.00 -21.93 -4.82
CA THR A 61 -35.32 -23.08 -3.96
C THR A 61 -34.12 -23.56 -3.14
N GLY A 62 -32.88 -23.24 -3.59
CA GLY A 62 -31.66 -23.78 -3.02
C GLY A 62 -31.48 -25.28 -3.28
N GLU A 63 -32.21 -25.84 -4.26
CA GLU A 63 -32.04 -27.22 -4.67
C GLU A 63 -30.69 -27.39 -5.37
N MET A 64 -29.91 -28.37 -4.95
CA MET A 64 -28.56 -28.63 -5.45
C MET A 64 -28.57 -29.85 -6.36
N ARG A 65 -27.90 -29.74 -7.50
CA ARG A 65 -27.64 -30.83 -8.44
C ARG A 65 -26.13 -30.94 -8.66
N VAL A 66 -25.63 -32.16 -8.80
CA VAL A 66 -24.22 -32.42 -9.01
C VAL A 66 -24.04 -33.40 -10.16
N TRP A 67 -23.05 -33.12 -11.00
CA TRP A 67 -22.63 -33.99 -12.09
C TRP A 67 -21.19 -34.40 -11.86
N LEU A 68 -20.90 -35.68 -12.06
CA LEU A 68 -19.53 -36.18 -12.26
C LEU A 68 -19.19 -36.06 -13.74
N GLN A 69 -17.97 -35.66 -14.01
CA GLN A 69 -17.43 -35.44 -15.33
C GLN A 69 -16.24 -36.37 -15.56
N GLU A 70 -16.19 -36.98 -16.71
CA GLU A 70 -15.03 -37.71 -17.21
C GLU A 70 -14.20 -36.76 -18.07
N LEU A 71 -12.92 -36.64 -17.74
CA LEU A 71 -12.00 -35.71 -18.41
C LEU A 71 -11.07 -36.47 -19.32
N ASP A 72 -10.73 -35.85 -20.46
CA ASP A 72 -9.70 -36.31 -21.35
C ASP A 72 -8.30 -36.19 -20.74
N GLU A 73 -7.48 -37.24 -20.82
CA GLU A 73 -6.16 -37.30 -20.18
C GLU A 73 -5.17 -36.28 -20.76
N GLU A 74 -5.29 -35.91 -22.03
CA GLU A 74 -4.32 -35.01 -22.69
C GLU A 74 -4.79 -33.55 -22.68
N THR A 75 -6.10 -33.33 -22.84
CA THR A 75 -6.65 -31.98 -23.02
C THR A 75 -7.34 -31.43 -21.76
N GLY A 76 -7.75 -32.32 -20.85
CA GLY A 76 -8.55 -31.95 -19.69
C GLY A 76 -9.99 -31.53 -20.03
N GLU A 77 -10.42 -31.75 -21.28
CA GLU A 77 -11.79 -31.45 -21.71
C GLU A 77 -12.79 -32.47 -21.16
N VAL A 78 -14.03 -32.04 -20.92
CA VAL A 78 -15.11 -32.90 -20.45
C VAL A 78 -15.58 -33.80 -21.58
N LEU A 79 -15.32 -35.12 -21.50
CA LEU A 79 -15.77 -36.14 -22.43
C LEU A 79 -17.22 -36.54 -22.21
N SER A 80 -17.59 -36.72 -20.97
CA SER A 80 -18.94 -37.08 -20.56
C SER A 80 -19.30 -36.48 -19.21
N GLU A 81 -20.59 -36.21 -18.97
CA GLU A 81 -21.08 -35.86 -17.63
C GLU A 81 -22.39 -36.63 -17.34
N HIS A 82 -22.56 -37.04 -16.10
CA HIS A 82 -23.77 -37.67 -15.63
C HIS A 82 -24.19 -37.13 -14.27
N GLU A 83 -25.49 -36.92 -14.10
CA GLU A 83 -26.07 -36.43 -12.84
C GLU A 83 -26.00 -37.52 -11.78
N GLU A 84 -25.43 -37.18 -10.64
CA GLU A 84 -25.33 -38.07 -9.47
C GLU A 84 -26.40 -37.73 -8.41
N GLN A 85 -26.94 -38.77 -7.80
CA GLN A 85 -27.82 -38.58 -6.65
C GLN A 85 -27.00 -38.18 -5.43
N ILE A 86 -27.37 -37.05 -4.83
CA ILE A 86 -26.69 -36.51 -3.65
C ILE A 86 -27.20 -37.19 -2.40
N PRO A 87 -26.33 -37.90 -1.66
CA PRO A 87 -26.77 -38.54 -0.41
C PRO A 87 -27.12 -37.53 0.68
N GLN A 88 -28.09 -37.84 1.53
CA GLN A 88 -28.50 -36.95 2.63
C GLN A 88 -27.36 -36.60 3.58
N GLU A 89 -26.39 -37.49 3.76
CA GLU A 89 -25.21 -37.25 4.60
C GLU A 89 -24.33 -36.13 4.05
N PHE A 90 -24.19 -36.06 2.72
CA PHE A 90 -23.45 -34.97 2.05
C PHE A 90 -24.18 -33.63 2.25
N ILE A 91 -25.50 -33.60 1.98
CA ILE A 91 -26.28 -32.37 2.11
C ILE A 91 -26.30 -31.84 3.54
N GLY A 92 -26.42 -32.72 4.53
CA GLY A 92 -26.63 -32.33 5.91
C GLY A 92 -25.40 -31.72 6.60
N ARG A 93 -24.22 -32.22 6.30
CA ARG A 93 -22.99 -31.86 7.03
C ARG A 93 -21.97 -31.18 6.17
N ILE A 94 -21.61 -31.78 5.03
CA ILE A 94 -20.53 -31.30 4.17
C ILE A 94 -20.95 -30.00 3.43
N ALA A 95 -22.14 -30.01 2.82
CA ALA A 95 -22.64 -28.84 2.08
C ALA A 95 -22.77 -27.59 2.98
N ALA A 96 -23.28 -27.76 4.21
CA ALA A 96 -23.41 -26.64 5.15
C ALA A 96 -22.06 -26.09 5.62
N GLN A 97 -21.06 -26.95 5.84
CA GLN A 97 -19.72 -26.51 6.20
C GLN A 97 -19.03 -25.81 5.03
N THR A 98 -19.14 -26.39 3.83
CA THR A 98 -18.59 -25.82 2.59
C THR A 98 -19.20 -24.44 2.30
N ALA A 99 -20.53 -24.33 2.38
CA ALA A 99 -21.23 -23.05 2.20
C ALA A 99 -20.72 -21.99 3.19
N LYS A 100 -20.61 -22.34 4.46
CA LYS A 100 -20.07 -21.43 5.49
C LYS A 100 -18.66 -20.97 5.16
N GLN A 101 -17.80 -21.88 4.74
CA GLN A 101 -16.40 -21.59 4.40
C GLN A 101 -16.30 -20.66 3.18
N VAL A 102 -17.08 -20.92 2.12
CA VAL A 102 -17.12 -20.10 0.91
C VAL A 102 -17.63 -18.69 1.23
N ILE A 103 -18.70 -18.57 2.00
CA ILE A 103 -19.24 -17.29 2.44
C ILE A 103 -18.16 -16.47 3.16
N TYR A 104 -17.44 -17.06 4.12
CA TYR A 104 -16.37 -16.36 4.83
C TYR A 104 -15.20 -16.00 3.90
N GLN A 105 -14.88 -16.85 2.92
CA GLN A 105 -13.85 -16.55 1.94
C GLN A 105 -14.26 -15.38 1.05
N LYS A 106 -15.46 -15.40 0.48
CA LYS A 106 -15.98 -14.31 -0.37
C LYS A 106 -16.11 -12.99 0.40
N LEU A 107 -16.54 -13.05 1.64
CA LEU A 107 -16.55 -11.88 2.51
C LEU A 107 -15.15 -11.28 2.70
N ARG A 108 -14.16 -12.13 2.99
CA ARG A 108 -12.77 -11.71 3.14
C ARG A 108 -12.19 -11.13 1.85
N GLU A 109 -12.47 -11.76 0.70
CA GLU A 109 -12.05 -11.28 -0.62
C GLU A 109 -12.64 -9.89 -0.90
N ALA A 110 -13.93 -9.67 -0.62
CA ALA A 110 -14.58 -8.38 -0.79
C ALA A 110 -14.01 -7.30 0.15
N GLU A 111 -13.80 -7.61 1.43
CA GLU A 111 -13.16 -6.70 2.38
C GLU A 111 -11.73 -6.33 1.95
N GLN A 112 -10.97 -7.29 1.44
CA GLN A 112 -9.63 -7.05 0.90
C GLN A 112 -9.67 -6.18 -0.35
N GLN A 113 -10.64 -6.41 -1.24
CA GLN A 113 -10.82 -5.60 -2.45
C GLN A 113 -11.17 -4.15 -2.10
N MET A 114 -12.15 -3.94 -1.22
CA MET A 114 -12.53 -2.60 -0.75
C MET A 114 -11.34 -1.87 -0.09
N THR A 115 -10.59 -2.58 0.74
CA THR A 115 -9.40 -2.02 1.38
C THR A 115 -8.32 -1.68 0.35
N TYR A 116 -8.10 -2.53 -0.65
CA TYR A 116 -7.18 -2.22 -1.74
C TYR A 116 -7.60 -0.96 -2.50
N GLU A 117 -8.88 -0.83 -2.86
CA GLU A 117 -9.42 0.32 -3.58
C GLU A 117 -9.31 1.63 -2.79
N GLU A 118 -9.44 1.57 -1.46
CA GLU A 118 -9.26 2.74 -0.59
C GLU A 118 -7.81 3.27 -0.62
N PHE A 119 -6.83 2.38 -0.77
CA PHE A 119 -5.42 2.76 -0.79
C PHE A 119 -4.80 2.79 -2.19
N ALA A 120 -5.45 2.16 -3.18
CA ALA A 120 -5.04 2.23 -4.58
C ALA A 120 -5.06 3.69 -5.07
N GLY A 121 -3.95 4.15 -5.63
CA GLY A 121 -3.79 5.55 -6.05
C GLY A 121 -3.37 6.53 -4.95
N ARG A 122 -3.15 6.06 -3.72
CA ARG A 122 -2.57 6.87 -2.63
C ARG A 122 -1.05 6.70 -2.50
N GLU A 123 -0.43 6.08 -3.46
CA GLU A 123 1.04 6.06 -3.59
C GLU A 123 1.55 7.49 -3.71
N GLY A 124 2.56 7.82 -2.95
CA GLY A 124 3.03 9.19 -2.86
C GLY A 124 2.39 10.04 -1.76
N ASP A 125 1.40 9.55 -1.05
CA ASP A 125 0.79 10.22 0.09
C ASP A 125 1.44 9.86 1.42
N ILE A 126 1.09 10.64 2.46
CA ILE A 126 1.43 10.32 3.85
C ILE A 126 0.26 9.58 4.52
N VAL A 127 0.60 8.55 5.26
CA VAL A 127 -0.30 7.89 6.21
C VAL A 127 0.22 8.03 7.64
N THR A 128 -0.72 8.05 8.59
CA THR A 128 -0.40 8.02 10.01
C THR A 128 -0.85 6.67 10.56
N GLY A 129 0.09 5.92 11.12
CA GLY A 129 -0.18 4.63 11.75
C GLY A 129 0.30 4.57 13.19
N ILE A 130 -0.19 3.55 13.92
CA ILE A 130 0.29 3.22 15.26
C ILE A 130 1.25 2.04 15.13
N ILE A 131 2.44 2.16 15.71
CA ILE A 131 3.44 1.09 15.71
C ILE A 131 2.92 -0.07 16.55
N GLN A 132 2.64 -1.22 15.92
CA GLN A 132 2.15 -2.43 16.58
C GLN A 132 3.27 -3.40 16.92
N GLN A 133 4.17 -3.59 16.00
CA GLN A 133 5.28 -4.51 16.17
C GLN A 133 6.53 -3.93 15.54
N ASP A 134 7.63 -4.01 16.28
CA ASP A 134 8.97 -3.77 15.77
C ASP A 134 9.77 -5.08 15.80
N SER A 135 10.29 -5.48 14.68
CA SER A 135 11.15 -6.65 14.53
C SER A 135 12.45 -6.27 13.84
N ARG A 136 13.45 -7.15 13.89
CA ARG A 136 14.73 -6.91 13.21
C ARG A 136 14.64 -6.73 11.70
N ARG A 137 13.50 -7.10 11.07
CA ARG A 137 13.33 -7.07 9.62
C ARG A 137 12.37 -5.99 9.14
N TYR A 138 11.36 -5.67 9.93
CA TYR A 138 10.32 -4.69 9.56
C TYR A 138 9.57 -4.23 10.80
N THR A 139 9.03 -3.03 10.71
CA THR A 139 8.08 -2.47 11.67
C THR A 139 6.68 -2.50 11.05
N VAL A 140 5.68 -2.89 11.82
CA VAL A 140 4.28 -2.89 11.40
C VAL A 140 3.59 -1.65 11.93
N LEU A 141 2.93 -0.93 11.04
CA LEU A 141 2.10 0.24 11.35
C LEU A 141 0.62 -0.13 11.15
N ASP A 142 -0.17 -0.02 12.19
CA ASP A 142 -1.62 -0.17 12.13
C ASP A 142 -2.24 1.14 11.62
N LEU A 143 -2.89 1.06 10.46
CA LEU A 143 -3.64 2.17 9.85
C LEU A 143 -5.13 2.14 10.19
N GLY A 144 -5.56 1.22 11.07
CA GLY A 144 -6.94 1.01 11.52
C GLY A 144 -7.65 -0.12 10.78
N LYS A 145 -7.71 -0.10 9.46
CA LYS A 145 -8.32 -1.16 8.64
C LYS A 145 -7.31 -2.16 8.10
N ILE A 146 -6.07 -1.74 7.95
CA ILE A 146 -4.98 -2.52 7.36
C ILE A 146 -3.66 -2.18 8.05
N GLU A 147 -2.74 -3.10 7.97
CA GLU A 147 -1.37 -2.93 8.41
C GLU A 147 -0.47 -2.52 7.25
N ALA A 148 0.41 -1.52 7.50
CA ALA A 148 1.47 -1.13 6.58
C ALA A 148 2.81 -1.67 7.06
N LEU A 149 3.66 -2.04 6.12
CA LEU A 149 4.99 -2.56 6.37
C LEU A 149 6.04 -1.47 6.17
N LEU A 150 6.87 -1.24 7.18
CA LEU A 150 8.04 -0.38 7.14
C LEU A 150 9.30 -1.26 7.22
N PRO A 151 9.89 -1.67 6.09
CA PRO A 151 11.09 -2.50 6.06
C PRO A 151 12.29 -1.78 6.66
N GLN A 152 13.29 -2.53 7.11
CA GLN A 152 14.51 -1.97 7.68
C GLN A 152 15.24 -1.02 6.73
N SER A 153 15.23 -1.28 5.43
CA SER A 153 15.81 -0.40 4.40
C SER A 153 15.13 0.97 4.30
N GLU A 154 13.87 1.05 4.73
CA GLU A 154 13.04 2.25 4.71
C GLU A 154 12.92 2.92 6.09
N GLN A 155 13.61 2.37 7.09
CA GLN A 155 13.70 2.92 8.43
C GLN A 155 14.87 3.87 8.55
N VAL A 156 14.71 4.91 9.36
CA VAL A 156 15.79 5.81 9.75
C VAL A 156 16.49 5.23 10.97
N PRO A 157 17.80 4.92 10.91
CA PRO A 157 18.50 4.23 11.99
C PRO A 157 18.48 4.97 13.35
N SER A 158 18.38 6.29 13.31
CA SER A 158 18.35 7.13 14.51
C SER A 158 16.95 7.26 15.13
N GLU A 159 15.89 6.80 14.45
CA GLU A 159 14.52 6.88 14.96
C GLU A 159 14.18 5.65 15.82
N PRO A 160 13.64 5.85 17.05
CA PRO A 160 13.09 4.75 17.83
C PRO A 160 11.68 4.42 17.32
N TYR A 161 11.40 3.14 17.06
CA TYR A 161 10.09 2.64 16.65
C TYR A 161 9.41 1.91 17.82
N ARG A 162 8.86 2.67 18.77
CA ARG A 162 8.28 2.10 19.98
C ARG A 162 6.81 1.72 19.79
N HIS A 163 6.43 0.55 20.28
CA HIS A 163 5.04 0.10 20.29
C HIS A 163 4.09 1.16 20.87
N GLY A 164 2.97 1.39 20.20
CA GLY A 164 1.93 2.34 20.61
C GLY A 164 2.19 3.80 20.18
N GLU A 165 3.38 4.14 19.69
CA GLU A 165 3.65 5.48 19.17
C GLU A 165 3.01 5.69 17.79
N ARG A 166 2.54 6.92 17.54
CA ARG A 166 2.06 7.32 16.22
C ARG A 166 3.24 7.73 15.35
N LEU A 167 3.20 7.27 14.10
CA LEU A 167 4.24 7.55 13.11
C LEU A 167 3.59 7.93 11.78
N LYS A 168 4.05 9.04 11.19
CA LYS A 168 3.73 9.37 9.80
C LYS A 168 4.75 8.70 8.88
N ALA A 169 4.28 8.10 7.79
CA ALA A 169 5.12 7.46 6.81
C ALA A 169 4.61 7.72 5.39
N PHE A 170 5.51 7.69 4.42
CA PHE A 170 5.22 7.89 3.01
C PHE A 170 4.84 6.55 2.37
N ILE A 171 3.73 6.49 1.65
CA ILE A 171 3.33 5.29 0.90
C ILE A 171 4.20 5.18 -0.34
N VAL A 172 5.05 4.15 -0.37
CA VAL A 172 5.91 3.86 -1.52
C VAL A 172 5.15 3.06 -2.57
N GLU A 173 4.38 2.09 -2.11
CA GLU A 173 3.71 1.14 -2.99
C GLU A 173 2.53 0.48 -2.30
N VAL A 174 1.48 0.19 -3.09
CA VAL A 174 0.31 -0.58 -2.69
C VAL A 174 0.18 -1.79 -3.60
N ARG A 175 0.43 -3.00 -3.07
CA ARG A 175 0.42 -4.26 -3.82
C ARG A 175 -0.74 -5.14 -3.45
N ARG A 176 -1.24 -5.93 -4.40
CA ARG A 176 -2.09 -7.08 -4.12
C ARG A 176 -1.22 -8.31 -3.86
N THR A 177 -1.49 -9.01 -2.77
CA THR A 177 -0.87 -10.30 -2.46
C THR A 177 -1.94 -11.36 -2.28
N ALA A 178 -1.56 -12.64 -2.29
CA ALA A 178 -2.48 -13.75 -2.02
C ALA A 178 -3.15 -13.68 -0.63
N LYS A 179 -2.57 -12.91 0.30
CA LYS A 179 -3.13 -12.70 1.65
C LYS A 179 -3.95 -11.41 1.79
N GLY A 180 -4.05 -10.63 0.71
CA GLY A 180 -4.71 -9.33 0.67
C GLY A 180 -3.78 -8.19 0.27
N PRO A 181 -4.23 -6.92 0.36
CA PRO A 181 -3.42 -5.76 0.05
C PRO A 181 -2.25 -5.61 1.03
N SER A 182 -1.11 -5.18 0.51
CA SER A 182 0.10 -4.90 1.28
C SER A 182 0.55 -3.48 0.97
N ILE A 183 0.66 -2.64 1.99
CA ILE A 183 1.08 -1.26 1.88
C ILE A 183 2.53 -1.18 2.36
N LEU A 184 3.42 -0.76 1.45
CA LEU A 184 4.81 -0.49 1.76
C LEU A 184 4.97 1.00 2.06
N VAL A 185 5.55 1.31 3.22
CA VAL A 185 5.79 2.68 3.64
C VAL A 185 7.26 2.95 3.92
N SER A 186 7.64 4.22 3.85
CA SER A 186 9.02 4.68 4.02
C SER A 186 9.10 5.89 4.95
N ARG A 187 10.18 5.92 5.73
CA ARG A 187 10.65 7.08 6.50
C ARG A 187 11.87 7.73 5.85
N THR A 188 12.53 7.04 4.93
CA THR A 188 13.75 7.51 4.25
C THR A 188 13.45 8.23 2.94
N HIS A 189 12.31 7.97 2.30
CA HIS A 189 11.98 8.49 0.99
C HIS A 189 11.91 10.03 0.96
N PRO A 190 12.51 10.71 -0.05
CA PRO A 190 12.46 12.18 -0.16
C PRO A 190 11.04 12.75 -0.27
N GLY A 191 10.11 11.96 -0.81
CA GLY A 191 8.69 12.30 -0.91
C GLY A 191 8.04 12.57 0.45
N LEU A 192 8.49 11.90 1.52
CA LEU A 192 8.02 12.20 2.87
C LEU A 192 8.26 13.67 3.23
N LEU A 193 9.47 14.17 2.98
CA LEU A 193 9.81 15.56 3.27
C LEU A 193 8.97 16.54 2.45
N ARG A 194 8.78 16.26 1.16
CA ARG A 194 7.90 17.09 0.29
C ARG A 194 6.48 17.17 0.83
N LYS A 195 5.90 16.02 1.16
CA LYS A 195 4.53 15.94 1.68
C LYS A 195 4.36 16.56 3.06
N LEU A 196 5.37 16.48 3.92
CA LEU A 196 5.33 17.17 5.22
C LEU A 196 5.32 18.69 5.04
N PHE A 197 6.11 19.23 4.09
CA PHE A 197 6.05 20.65 3.77
C PHE A 197 4.73 21.06 3.12
N GLU A 198 4.15 20.22 2.26
CA GLU A 198 2.83 20.45 1.65
C GLU A 198 1.72 20.56 2.73
N LEU A 199 1.83 19.76 3.80
CA LEU A 199 0.88 19.82 4.93
C LEU A 199 1.05 21.09 5.79
N GLU A 200 2.29 21.60 5.95
CA GLU A 200 2.59 22.68 6.90
C GLU A 200 2.64 24.06 6.22
N VAL A 201 2.79 24.11 4.90
CA VAL A 201 2.98 25.35 4.13
C VAL A 201 1.83 25.52 3.14
N PRO A 202 0.82 26.35 3.45
CA PRO A 202 -0.32 26.59 2.58
C PRO A 202 0.07 27.02 1.16
N GLU A 203 1.11 27.83 1.03
CA GLU A 203 1.62 28.33 -0.26
C GLU A 203 2.14 27.20 -1.16
N ILE A 204 2.58 26.08 -0.58
CA ILE A 204 2.94 24.86 -1.33
C ILE A 204 1.67 24.08 -1.70
N ALA A 205 0.73 23.92 -0.78
CA ALA A 205 -0.53 23.22 -1.03
C ALA A 205 -1.37 23.92 -2.13
N GLU A 206 -1.30 25.24 -2.20
CA GLU A 206 -1.97 26.07 -3.21
C GLU A 206 -1.19 26.17 -4.54
N GLY A 207 0.03 25.60 -4.60
CA GLY A 207 0.88 25.62 -5.80
C GLY A 207 1.56 26.96 -6.08
N ILE A 208 1.52 27.91 -5.14
CA ILE A 208 2.21 29.21 -5.26
C ILE A 208 3.72 29.01 -5.11
N VAL A 209 4.12 28.18 -4.14
CA VAL A 209 5.51 27.79 -3.89
C VAL A 209 5.71 26.35 -4.32
N GLU A 210 6.77 26.08 -5.06
CA GLU A 210 7.13 24.74 -5.54
C GLU A 210 8.47 24.29 -4.94
N ILE A 211 8.51 23.03 -4.48
CA ILE A 211 9.76 22.35 -4.11
C ILE A 211 10.36 21.73 -5.37
N LYS A 212 11.37 22.37 -5.95
CA LYS A 212 12.06 21.91 -7.17
C LYS A 212 12.94 20.69 -6.91
N ALA A 213 13.71 20.71 -5.84
CA ALA A 213 14.65 19.63 -5.53
C ALA A 213 14.69 19.33 -4.04
N VAL A 214 15.03 18.07 -3.72
CA VAL A 214 15.25 17.58 -2.37
C VAL A 214 16.54 16.76 -2.37
N ALA A 215 17.47 17.12 -1.48
CA ALA A 215 18.64 16.31 -1.14
C ALA A 215 18.50 15.90 0.33
N ARG A 216 18.45 14.60 0.62
CA ARG A 216 18.12 14.10 1.94
C ARG A 216 19.08 13.04 2.41
N GLU A 217 19.62 13.23 3.60
CA GLU A 217 20.25 12.20 4.45
C GLU A 217 19.30 11.92 5.62
N PRO A 218 18.48 10.85 5.53
CA PRO A 218 17.44 10.57 6.51
C PRO A 218 17.97 10.49 7.94
N GLY A 219 17.30 11.23 8.84
CA GLY A 219 17.68 11.28 10.26
C GLY A 219 18.89 12.17 10.58
N HIS A 220 19.54 12.75 9.58
CA HIS A 220 20.70 13.61 9.78
C HIS A 220 20.47 15.03 9.27
N ARG A 221 20.43 15.24 7.97
CA ARG A 221 20.27 16.57 7.36
C ARG A 221 19.65 16.50 5.98
N SER A 222 18.79 17.46 5.70
CA SER A 222 18.14 17.61 4.39
C SER A 222 18.21 19.05 3.89
N LYS A 223 18.18 19.19 2.57
CA LYS A 223 18.01 20.48 1.90
C LYS A 223 16.85 20.40 0.92
N ILE A 224 15.99 21.40 0.94
CA ILE A 224 14.94 21.58 -0.06
C ILE A 224 15.19 22.86 -0.84
N ALA A 225 15.09 22.79 -2.17
CA ALA A 225 15.20 23.95 -3.04
C ALA A 225 13.79 24.38 -3.48
N VAL A 226 13.43 25.61 -3.20
CA VAL A 226 12.09 26.15 -3.39
C VAL A 226 12.08 27.36 -4.31
N THR A 227 11.01 27.51 -5.08
CA THR A 227 10.75 28.67 -5.94
C THR A 227 9.31 29.12 -5.79
N SER A 228 9.02 30.39 -6.14
CA SER A 228 7.66 30.91 -6.20
C SER A 228 7.26 31.17 -7.64
N HIS A 229 6.01 30.85 -7.97
CA HIS A 229 5.39 31.20 -9.24
C HIS A 229 4.74 32.60 -9.22
N GLU A 230 4.54 33.17 -8.03
CA GLU A 230 3.95 34.50 -7.87
C GLU A 230 5.00 35.55 -7.52
N PRO A 231 4.99 36.70 -8.22
CA PRO A 231 5.84 37.84 -7.89
C PRO A 231 5.49 38.39 -6.49
N GLY A 232 6.51 38.57 -5.64
CA GLY A 232 6.33 39.13 -4.30
C GLY A 232 6.15 38.13 -3.19
N VAL A 233 6.05 36.84 -3.49
CA VAL A 233 6.06 35.77 -2.49
C VAL A 233 7.49 35.25 -2.32
N ASP A 234 8.02 35.36 -1.08
CA ASP A 234 9.31 34.80 -0.70
C ASP A 234 9.15 33.29 -0.42
N PRO A 235 9.64 32.38 -1.31
CA PRO A 235 9.45 30.96 -1.15
C PRO A 235 10.19 30.39 0.06
N VAL A 236 11.35 30.95 0.41
CA VAL A 236 12.14 30.51 1.58
C VAL A 236 11.43 30.95 2.86
N GLY A 237 11.00 32.21 2.93
CA GLY A 237 10.25 32.74 4.05
C GLY A 237 8.95 32.00 4.32
N ALA A 238 8.21 31.61 3.26
CA ALA A 238 6.98 30.83 3.33
C ALA A 238 7.23 29.45 3.98
N CYS A 239 8.27 28.73 3.56
CA CYS A 239 8.62 27.43 4.08
C CYS A 239 9.19 27.46 5.50
N VAL A 240 9.99 28.47 5.81
CA VAL A 240 10.57 28.64 7.17
C VAL A 240 9.49 29.05 8.16
N GLY A 241 8.62 29.97 7.76
CA GLY A 241 7.57 30.54 8.60
C GLY A 241 8.08 31.51 9.65
N PRO A 242 7.17 32.19 10.39
CA PRO A 242 7.53 33.18 11.41
C PRO A 242 8.43 32.54 12.48
N LYS A 243 9.64 33.10 12.67
CA LYS A 243 10.66 32.60 13.62
C LYS A 243 10.98 31.10 13.45
N GLY A 244 10.84 30.56 12.23
CA GLY A 244 11.11 29.15 11.94
C GLY A 244 10.02 28.18 12.42
N SER A 245 8.80 28.65 12.64
CA SER A 245 7.72 27.81 13.21
C SER A 245 7.36 26.62 12.31
N ARG A 246 7.21 26.85 10.99
CA ARG A 246 6.79 25.79 10.05
C ARG A 246 7.88 24.74 9.85
N VAL A 247 9.11 25.15 9.55
CA VAL A 247 10.22 24.20 9.39
C VAL A 247 10.47 23.40 10.66
N ARG A 248 10.28 24.01 11.85
CA ARG A 248 10.45 23.33 13.14
C ARG A 248 9.42 22.21 13.34
N ILE A 249 8.17 22.37 12.87
CA ILE A 249 7.16 21.31 12.93
C ILE A 249 7.63 20.10 12.10
N VAL A 250 8.13 20.33 10.88
CA VAL A 250 8.66 19.26 10.04
C VAL A 250 9.90 18.60 10.65
N VAL A 251 10.82 19.39 11.20
CA VAL A 251 12.01 18.88 11.94
C VAL A 251 11.58 17.98 13.12
N ASN A 252 10.57 18.38 13.87
CA ASN A 252 10.07 17.59 15.00
C ASN A 252 9.40 16.28 14.53
N GLU A 253 8.64 16.32 13.43
CA GLU A 253 8.04 15.11 12.84
C GLU A 253 9.11 14.12 12.37
N LEU A 254 10.24 14.63 11.86
CA LEU A 254 11.41 13.85 11.44
C LEU A 254 12.42 13.62 12.60
N ARG A 255 11.96 13.76 13.82
CA ARG A 255 12.72 13.46 15.05
C ARG A 255 14.07 14.15 15.16
N GLY A 256 14.16 15.36 14.66
CA GLY A 256 15.34 16.23 14.78
C GLY A 256 16.24 16.24 13.54
N GLU A 257 15.82 15.65 12.41
CA GLU A 257 16.49 15.80 11.11
C GLU A 257 16.60 17.29 10.77
N LYS A 258 17.82 17.80 10.56
CA LYS A 258 18.05 19.21 10.25
C LYS A 258 17.61 19.52 8.83
N ILE A 259 16.87 20.62 8.65
CA ILE A 259 16.34 21.00 7.33
C ILE A 259 16.80 22.41 6.97
N ASP A 260 17.47 22.54 5.83
CA ASP A 260 17.81 23.83 5.24
C ASP A 260 16.89 24.09 4.04
N VAL A 261 16.33 25.29 3.98
CA VAL A 261 15.51 25.76 2.85
C VAL A 261 16.35 26.68 1.98
N VAL A 262 16.46 26.37 0.71
CA VAL A 262 17.32 27.05 -0.26
C VAL A 262 16.47 27.62 -1.38
N GLN A 263 16.78 28.83 -1.82
CA GLN A 263 16.12 29.40 -2.99
C GLN A 263 16.63 28.74 -4.27
N TRP A 264 15.69 28.18 -5.05
CA TRP A 264 15.99 27.66 -6.38
C TRP A 264 16.30 28.79 -7.37
N THR A 265 17.19 28.52 -8.30
CA THR A 265 17.46 29.36 -9.49
C THR A 265 17.94 28.47 -10.62
N ASP A 266 17.64 28.87 -11.87
CA ASP A 266 18.07 28.14 -13.07
C ASP A 266 19.56 28.37 -13.39
N ASP A 267 20.21 29.37 -12.76
CA ASP A 267 21.64 29.60 -12.83
C ASP A 267 22.37 28.61 -11.90
N PRO A 268 23.13 27.64 -12.43
CA PRO A 268 23.80 26.63 -11.63
C PRO A 268 24.81 27.19 -10.63
N ALA A 269 25.58 28.21 -11.02
CA ALA A 269 26.57 28.85 -10.16
C ALA A 269 25.91 29.50 -8.95
N ARG A 270 24.83 30.23 -9.21
CA ARG A 270 24.03 30.85 -8.15
C ARG A 270 23.30 29.83 -7.27
N PHE A 271 22.81 28.72 -7.87
CA PHE A 271 22.16 27.68 -7.12
C PHE A 271 23.14 26.98 -6.16
N VAL A 272 24.37 26.68 -6.61
CA VAL A 272 25.43 26.14 -5.77
C VAL A 272 25.76 27.08 -4.61
N ALA A 273 25.91 28.38 -4.90
CA ALA A 273 26.15 29.39 -3.86
C ALA A 273 25.02 29.42 -2.81
N ASN A 274 23.76 29.42 -3.26
CA ASN A 274 22.59 29.35 -2.37
C ASN A 274 22.56 28.08 -1.52
N ALA A 275 22.89 26.94 -2.12
CA ALA A 275 22.91 25.63 -1.44
C ALA A 275 24.00 25.52 -0.37
N LEU A 276 25.05 26.31 -0.45
CA LEU A 276 26.15 26.37 0.55
C LEU A 276 25.85 27.31 1.72
N ALA A 277 24.76 28.06 1.67
CA ALA A 277 24.36 28.88 2.83
C ALA A 277 24.32 28.03 4.11
N PRO A 278 24.76 28.58 5.27
CA PRO A 278 25.10 29.99 5.55
C PRO A 278 26.54 30.38 5.20
N ALA A 279 27.36 29.52 4.57
CA ALA A 279 28.71 29.90 4.14
C ALA A 279 28.65 31.02 3.09
N LYS A 280 29.50 32.00 3.26
CA LYS A 280 29.63 33.11 2.29
C LYS A 280 30.59 32.73 1.17
N VAL A 281 30.03 32.45 0.01
CA VAL A 281 30.76 32.11 -1.18
C VAL A 281 31.21 33.39 -1.89
N LYS A 282 32.45 33.44 -2.36
CA LYS A 282 32.98 34.57 -3.17
C LYS A 282 32.65 34.39 -4.65
N GLU A 283 32.91 33.19 -5.16
CA GLU A 283 32.79 32.89 -6.58
C GLU A 283 32.48 31.39 -6.78
N VAL A 284 31.72 31.06 -7.82
CA VAL A 284 31.44 29.69 -8.24
C VAL A 284 31.67 29.57 -9.73
N HIS A 285 32.52 28.65 -10.14
CA HIS A 285 32.74 28.29 -11.53
C HIS A 285 32.12 26.90 -11.76
N VAL A 286 31.19 26.80 -12.71
CA VAL A 286 30.54 25.54 -13.06
C VAL A 286 31.04 25.08 -14.42
N ASP A 287 31.62 23.90 -14.46
CA ASP A 287 31.93 23.20 -15.69
C ASP A 287 30.79 22.26 -16.04
N HIS A 288 30.06 22.57 -17.10
CA HIS A 288 28.94 21.81 -17.58
C HIS A 288 29.34 20.48 -18.25
N GLU A 289 30.55 20.37 -18.77
CA GLU A 289 31.02 19.16 -19.45
C GLU A 289 31.36 18.07 -18.46
N THR A 290 32.01 18.43 -17.37
CA THR A 290 32.41 17.49 -16.31
C THR A 290 31.40 17.38 -15.16
N GLY A 291 30.41 18.27 -15.10
CA GLY A 291 29.47 18.35 -13.99
C GLY A 291 30.13 18.77 -12.66
N THR A 292 31.24 19.51 -12.73
CA THR A 292 32.02 19.94 -11.59
C THR A 292 31.77 21.41 -11.27
N ALA A 293 31.66 21.75 -9.99
CA ALA A 293 31.60 23.12 -9.51
C ALA A 293 32.80 23.45 -8.62
N GLU A 294 33.59 24.43 -8.99
CA GLU A 294 34.66 24.98 -8.17
C GLU A 294 34.12 26.16 -7.37
N VAL A 295 34.23 26.11 -6.06
CA VAL A 295 33.70 27.12 -5.15
C VAL A 295 34.80 27.78 -4.38
N ILE A 296 34.90 29.12 -4.51
CA ILE A 296 35.90 29.92 -3.83
C ILE A 296 35.29 30.57 -2.59
N VAL A 297 35.84 30.23 -1.42
CA VAL A 297 35.45 30.78 -0.12
C VAL A 297 36.68 31.34 0.60
N THR A 298 36.46 32.15 1.61
CA THR A 298 37.57 32.58 2.50
C THR A 298 37.90 31.45 3.49
N ASP A 299 39.15 31.40 3.95
CA ASP A 299 39.65 30.34 4.83
C ASP A 299 38.77 30.08 6.05
N TYR A 300 38.25 31.14 6.69
CA TYR A 300 37.36 31.03 7.83
C TYR A 300 35.94 30.53 7.47
N GLN A 301 35.57 30.47 6.22
CA GLN A 301 34.29 29.93 5.71
C GLN A 301 34.42 28.49 5.21
N LEU A 302 35.67 28.00 5.04
CA LEU A 302 35.92 26.69 4.43
C LEU A 302 35.24 25.55 5.20
N SER A 303 35.42 25.51 6.51
CA SER A 303 34.79 24.49 7.35
C SER A 303 33.25 24.53 7.27
N LEU A 304 32.68 25.74 7.15
CA LEU A 304 31.24 25.91 7.04
C LEU A 304 30.69 25.52 5.66
N ALA A 305 31.51 25.69 4.60
CA ALA A 305 31.16 25.30 3.25
C ALA A 305 31.28 23.80 3.02
N ILE A 306 32.20 23.14 3.70
CA ILE A 306 32.34 21.67 3.65
C ILE A 306 31.19 20.98 4.41
N GLY A 307 30.75 21.51 5.53
CA GLY A 307 29.63 21.03 6.32
C GLY A 307 30.02 20.30 7.60
#